data_051c06535ad91ab700d1497905d71d3a
#
_entry.id   051c06535ad91ab700d1497905d71d3a
#
_cell.length_a   1.000
_cell.length_b   1.000
_cell.length_c   1.000
_cell.angle_alpha   90.00
_cell.angle_beta   90.00
_cell.angle_gamma   90.00
#
_symmetry.space_group_name_H-M   'P 1'
#
loop_
_entity.id
_entity.type
_entity.pdbx_description
1 polymer ?
#
loop_
_entity_poly.entity_id
_entity_poly.type
_entity_poly.pdbx_seq_one_letter_code
_entity_poly.pdbx_strand_id
1 'polypeptide(L)'
;MQVIERYTSSARWFHWVHAVAFLWLLLSGLLLFGSWFGFTPVGIWIRVIHRAGAVLLAGSFLLYAILHFKKSWNFIKEAFMWEKTDLEWVKAAPGYYFGNDKAKMPPQGYINTGMKLFRLAIILGMIIFVISGSIMWFLKGIVPPAVIQYNLLLHDITFILSVCFLFIHIQLAVFHPKMDEGLLSIVDGKVSAEYAKSHHGLWYDETVKHSK
;
A
#
# COMPACT_ATOMS: atom_id res chain seq x y z
N MET A 1 -3.71 6.58 30.10
CA MET A 1 -4.64 6.31 28.98
C MET A 1 -4.61 4.83 28.67
N GLN A 2 -5.76 4.21 28.38
CA GLN A 2 -5.80 2.81 27.96
C GLN A 2 -5.21 2.70 26.55
N VAL A 3 -4.29 1.74 26.37
CA VAL A 3 -3.58 1.51 25.10
C VAL A 3 -4.03 0.17 24.54
N ILE A 4 -4.26 0.10 23.23
CA ILE A 4 -4.75 -1.08 22.52
C ILE A 4 -3.70 -1.48 21.48
N GLU A 5 -3.35 -2.78 21.42
CA GLU A 5 -2.49 -3.30 20.35
C GLU A 5 -3.24 -3.30 19.02
N ARG A 6 -2.65 -2.62 18.03
CA ARG A 6 -3.20 -2.52 16.66
C ARG A 6 -2.44 -3.42 15.69
N TYR A 7 -1.12 -3.38 15.70
CA TYR A 7 -0.30 -4.15 14.76
C TYR A 7 0.69 -5.04 15.48
N THR A 8 0.68 -6.32 15.15
CA THR A 8 1.67 -7.28 15.62
C THR A 8 3.07 -6.95 15.06
N SER A 9 4.13 -7.34 15.76
CA SER A 9 5.51 -7.13 15.30
C SER A 9 5.75 -7.66 13.89
N SER A 10 5.21 -8.85 13.54
CA SER A 10 5.34 -9.41 12.19
C SER A 10 4.70 -8.53 11.12
N ALA A 11 3.54 -7.93 11.38
CA ALA A 11 2.87 -7.03 10.44
C ALA A 11 3.66 -5.73 10.23
N ARG A 12 4.27 -5.20 11.30
CA ARG A 12 5.11 -4.00 11.22
C ARG A 12 6.41 -4.25 10.44
N TRP A 13 7.10 -5.36 10.71
CA TRP A 13 8.28 -5.76 9.94
C TRP A 13 7.95 -5.96 8.46
N PHE A 14 6.84 -6.63 8.17
CA PHE A 14 6.36 -6.79 6.80
C PHE A 14 6.14 -5.44 6.12
N HIS A 15 5.47 -4.50 6.78
CA HIS A 15 5.27 -3.15 6.24
C HIS A 15 6.60 -2.45 5.93
N TRP A 16 7.55 -2.43 6.86
CA TRP A 16 8.81 -1.71 6.68
C TRP A 16 9.71 -2.35 5.61
N VAL A 17 9.78 -3.67 5.54
CA VAL A 17 10.50 -4.36 4.44
C VAL A 17 9.91 -3.99 3.09
N HIS A 18 8.57 -3.97 2.99
CA HIS A 18 7.88 -3.57 1.75
C HIS A 18 8.08 -2.10 1.43
N ALA A 19 8.03 -1.22 2.41
CA ALA A 19 8.28 0.22 2.23
C ALA A 19 9.67 0.47 1.67
N VAL A 20 10.72 -0.16 2.25
CA VAL A 20 12.10 -0.04 1.77
C VAL A 20 12.25 -0.61 0.37
N ALA A 21 11.72 -1.81 0.11
CA ALA A 21 11.80 -2.45 -1.21
C ALA A 21 11.05 -1.64 -2.27
N PHE A 22 9.89 -1.08 -1.92
CA PHE A 22 9.11 -0.22 -2.81
C PHE A 22 9.85 1.09 -3.14
N LEU A 23 10.41 1.78 -2.13
CA LEU A 23 11.21 2.98 -2.34
C LEU A 23 12.45 2.70 -3.20
N TRP A 24 13.11 1.58 -3.00
CA TRP A 24 14.21 1.13 -3.85
C TRP A 24 13.76 0.96 -5.31
N LEU A 25 12.63 0.28 -5.54
CA LEU A 25 12.06 0.10 -6.88
C LEU A 25 11.61 1.42 -7.48
N LEU A 26 11.01 2.31 -6.69
CA LEU A 26 10.60 3.64 -7.12
C LEU A 26 11.79 4.46 -7.60
N LEU A 27 12.87 4.53 -6.83
CA LEU A 27 14.06 5.32 -7.18
C LEU A 27 14.76 4.73 -8.41
N SER A 28 14.97 3.41 -8.45
CA SER A 28 15.57 2.77 -9.62
C SER A 28 14.67 2.83 -10.85
N GLY A 29 13.35 2.71 -10.68
CA GLY A 29 12.35 2.88 -11.71
C GLY A 29 12.31 4.29 -12.28
N LEU A 30 12.42 5.31 -11.42
CA LEU A 30 12.49 6.71 -11.84
C LEU A 30 13.71 6.98 -12.72
N LEU A 31 14.87 6.40 -12.39
CA LEU A 31 16.08 6.49 -13.22
C LEU A 31 15.89 5.81 -14.58
N LEU A 32 15.24 4.63 -14.59
CA LEU A 32 14.91 3.92 -15.83
C LEU A 32 13.92 4.71 -16.69
N PHE A 33 12.86 5.24 -16.08
CA PHE A 33 11.87 6.07 -16.73
C PHE A 33 12.47 7.37 -17.29
N GLY A 34 13.30 8.06 -16.50
CA GLY A 34 13.98 9.30 -16.92
C GLY A 34 14.93 9.10 -18.11
N SER A 35 15.42 7.88 -18.33
CA SER A 35 16.28 7.57 -19.47
C SER A 35 15.57 7.70 -20.83
N TRP A 36 14.26 7.50 -20.88
CA TRP A 36 13.44 7.71 -22.07
C TRP A 36 13.47 9.16 -22.56
N PHE A 37 13.64 10.09 -21.64
CA PHE A 37 13.70 11.53 -21.91
C PHE A 37 15.13 12.04 -22.00
N GLY A 38 16.14 11.15 -21.95
CA GLY A 38 17.55 11.53 -22.00
C GLY A 38 18.09 12.19 -20.73
N PHE A 39 17.31 12.18 -19.63
CA PHE A 39 17.73 12.83 -18.36
C PHE A 39 18.75 12.01 -17.59
N THR A 40 18.80 10.70 -17.80
CA THR A 40 19.73 9.80 -17.09
C THR A 40 20.39 8.80 -18.04
N PRO A 41 21.71 8.63 -18.01
CA PRO A 41 22.38 7.54 -18.71
C PRO A 41 22.08 6.24 -17.98
N VAL A 42 21.38 5.29 -18.63
CA VAL A 42 21.07 3.99 -18.02
C VAL A 42 22.12 2.96 -18.36
N GLY A 43 22.99 2.70 -17.40
CA GLY A 43 23.87 1.53 -17.44
C GLY A 43 23.14 0.22 -17.10
N ILE A 44 23.80 -0.89 -17.40
CA ILE A 44 23.29 -2.24 -17.06
C ILE A 44 22.99 -2.39 -15.56
N TRP A 45 23.75 -1.74 -14.69
CA TRP A 45 23.65 -1.85 -13.25
C TRP A 45 22.32 -1.33 -12.68
N ILE A 46 21.73 -0.27 -13.24
CA ILE A 46 20.43 0.22 -12.79
C ILE A 46 19.35 -0.84 -13.03
N ARG A 47 19.39 -1.55 -14.16
CA ARG A 47 18.48 -2.66 -14.44
C ARG A 47 18.68 -3.84 -13.48
N VAL A 48 19.92 -4.16 -13.15
CA VAL A 48 20.24 -5.21 -12.16
C VAL A 48 19.72 -4.82 -10.77
N ILE A 49 19.97 -3.58 -10.34
CA ILE A 49 19.50 -3.04 -9.06
C ILE A 49 17.96 -3.04 -9.00
N HIS A 50 17.29 -2.63 -10.07
CA HIS A 50 15.82 -2.65 -10.14
C HIS A 50 15.26 -4.08 -10.02
N ARG A 51 15.84 -5.04 -10.75
CA ARG A 51 15.46 -6.45 -10.67
C ARG A 51 15.70 -7.05 -9.28
N ALA A 52 16.81 -6.70 -8.62
CA ALA A 52 17.08 -7.13 -7.25
C ALA A 52 16.01 -6.61 -6.27
N GLY A 53 15.60 -5.34 -6.42
CA GLY A 53 14.47 -4.79 -5.66
C GLY A 53 13.15 -5.51 -5.93
N ALA A 54 12.88 -5.88 -7.20
CA ALA A 54 11.68 -6.63 -7.57
C ALA A 54 11.65 -8.04 -6.94
N VAL A 55 12.79 -8.74 -6.93
CA VAL A 55 12.92 -10.04 -6.25
C VAL A 55 12.72 -9.90 -4.74
N LEU A 56 13.30 -8.87 -4.13
CA LEU A 56 13.11 -8.58 -2.71
C LEU A 56 11.63 -8.32 -2.38
N LEU A 57 10.97 -7.46 -3.14
CA LEU A 57 9.57 -7.09 -2.90
C LEU A 57 8.64 -8.30 -3.08
N ALA A 58 8.71 -8.98 -4.23
CA ALA A 58 7.87 -10.14 -4.53
C ALA A 58 8.19 -11.33 -3.61
N GLY A 59 9.47 -11.59 -3.37
CA GLY A 59 9.93 -12.67 -2.50
C GLY A 59 9.53 -12.48 -1.04
N SER A 60 9.62 -11.27 -0.50
CA SER A 60 9.19 -10.98 0.87
C SER A 60 7.67 -11.09 1.02
N PHE A 61 6.89 -10.69 0.01
CA PHE A 61 5.46 -10.89 0.00
C PHE A 61 5.09 -12.38 0.00
N LEU A 62 5.73 -13.15 -0.87
CA LEU A 62 5.50 -14.60 -0.97
C LEU A 62 5.88 -15.31 0.34
N LEU A 63 7.03 -14.97 0.91
CA LEU A 63 7.48 -15.53 2.18
C LEU A 63 6.49 -15.20 3.31
N TYR A 64 6.04 -13.95 3.41
CA TYR A 64 5.03 -13.57 4.41
C TYR A 64 3.70 -14.29 4.19
N ALA A 65 3.27 -14.44 2.94
CA ALA A 65 2.05 -15.16 2.60
C ALA A 65 2.11 -16.64 2.99
N ILE A 66 3.26 -17.29 2.85
CA ILE A 66 3.48 -18.68 3.28
C ILE A 66 3.47 -18.78 4.81
N LEU A 67 4.22 -17.92 5.50
CA LEU A 67 4.35 -17.96 6.97
C LEU A 67 3.06 -17.52 7.69
N HIS A 68 2.28 -16.63 7.08
CA HIS A 68 1.08 -16.02 7.67
C HIS A 68 -0.13 -16.12 6.74
N PHE A 69 -0.37 -17.30 6.15
CA PHE A 69 -1.38 -17.50 5.10
C PHE A 69 -2.75 -16.92 5.45
N LYS A 70 -3.27 -17.21 6.65
CA LYS A 70 -4.59 -16.73 7.09
C LYS A 70 -4.65 -15.18 7.13
N LYS A 71 -3.58 -14.52 7.61
CA LYS A 71 -3.51 -13.06 7.65
C LYS A 71 -3.45 -12.46 6.25
N SER A 72 -2.66 -13.06 5.36
CA SER A 72 -2.51 -12.62 3.97
C SER A 72 -3.80 -12.83 3.18
N TRP A 73 -4.49 -13.95 3.39
CA TRP A 73 -5.80 -14.21 2.79
C TRP A 73 -6.85 -13.20 3.26
N ASN A 74 -6.91 -12.90 4.55
CA ASN A 74 -7.81 -11.88 5.09
C ASN A 74 -7.49 -10.50 4.53
N PHE A 75 -6.21 -10.13 4.41
CA PHE A 75 -5.78 -8.87 3.80
C PHE A 75 -6.34 -8.71 2.38
N ILE A 76 -6.26 -9.77 1.55
CA ILE A 76 -6.80 -9.76 0.19
C ILE A 76 -8.33 -9.70 0.24
N LYS A 77 -8.96 -10.60 1.00
CA LYS A 77 -10.42 -10.69 1.10
C LYS A 77 -11.05 -9.36 1.51
N GLU A 78 -10.52 -8.71 2.55
CA GLU A 78 -11.03 -7.45 3.07
C GLU A 78 -10.92 -6.30 2.05
N ALA A 79 -9.92 -6.30 1.15
CA ALA A 79 -9.80 -5.30 0.10
C ALA A 79 -10.95 -5.37 -0.93
N PHE A 80 -11.54 -6.57 -1.13
CA PHE A 80 -12.64 -6.80 -2.06
C PHE A 80 -14.03 -6.83 -1.40
N MET A 81 -14.10 -6.78 -0.07
CA MET A 81 -15.38 -6.73 0.66
C MET A 81 -15.85 -5.29 0.85
N TRP A 82 -16.78 -4.87 0.00
CA TRP A 82 -17.35 -3.52 0.02
C TRP A 82 -18.77 -3.53 0.57
N GLU A 83 -19.05 -2.56 1.44
CA GLU A 83 -20.35 -2.37 2.10
C GLU A 83 -20.91 -0.98 1.79
N LYS A 84 -22.17 -0.77 2.14
CA LYS A 84 -22.82 0.55 1.97
C LYS A 84 -22.10 1.65 2.76
N THR A 85 -21.58 1.33 3.94
CA THR A 85 -20.79 2.22 4.77
C THR A 85 -19.48 2.68 4.10
N ASP A 86 -18.89 1.88 3.20
CA ASP A 86 -17.72 2.28 2.42
C ASP A 86 -18.05 3.40 1.44
N LEU A 87 -19.22 3.33 0.79
CA LEU A 87 -19.67 4.40 -0.12
C LEU A 87 -19.99 5.70 0.65
N GLU A 88 -20.57 5.58 1.83
CA GLU A 88 -20.84 6.72 2.72
C GLU A 88 -19.51 7.36 3.17
N TRP A 89 -18.50 6.55 3.48
CA TRP A 89 -17.17 7.02 3.81
C TRP A 89 -16.52 7.79 2.65
N VAL A 90 -16.55 7.25 1.43
CA VAL A 90 -16.00 7.93 0.24
C VAL A 90 -16.63 9.30 0.03
N LYS A 91 -17.94 9.43 0.25
CA LYS A 91 -18.66 10.71 0.12
C LYS A 91 -18.26 11.71 1.23
N ALA A 92 -18.03 11.23 2.45
CA ALA A 92 -17.68 12.07 3.59
C ALA A 92 -16.18 12.46 3.60
N ALA A 93 -15.29 11.63 3.04
CA ALA A 93 -13.85 11.78 3.13
C ALA A 93 -13.31 13.14 2.64
N PRO A 94 -13.73 13.72 1.50
CA PRO A 94 -13.25 15.03 1.07
C PRO A 94 -13.56 16.14 2.07
N GLY A 95 -14.77 16.15 2.63
CA GLY A 95 -15.16 17.12 3.68
C GLY A 95 -14.39 16.93 4.99
N TYR A 96 -14.07 15.68 5.35
CA TYR A 96 -13.35 15.35 6.56
C TYR A 96 -11.85 15.69 6.49
N TYR A 97 -11.18 15.36 5.38
CA TYR A 97 -9.74 15.54 5.23
C TYR A 97 -9.34 16.92 4.71
N PHE A 98 -10.19 17.58 3.90
CA PHE A 98 -9.84 18.83 3.22
C PHE A 98 -10.83 19.96 3.48
N GLY A 99 -11.91 19.71 4.19
CA GLY A 99 -12.99 20.68 4.49
C GLY A 99 -13.07 21.06 5.96
N ASN A 100 -14.24 21.55 6.36
CA ASN A 100 -14.55 21.87 7.74
C ASN A 100 -14.71 20.61 8.59
N ASP A 101 -14.26 20.66 9.86
CA ASP A 101 -14.33 19.57 10.87
C ASP A 101 -15.75 19.04 11.19
N LYS A 102 -16.79 19.54 10.51
CA LYS A 102 -18.19 19.13 10.69
C LYS A 102 -18.61 17.86 9.95
N ALA A 103 -17.78 17.37 9.01
CA ALA A 103 -18.09 16.13 8.29
C ALA A 103 -17.95 14.93 9.24
N LYS A 104 -19.06 14.28 9.58
CA LYS A 104 -19.06 13.06 10.38
C LYS A 104 -18.73 11.87 9.48
N MET A 105 -17.67 11.15 9.86
CA MET A 105 -17.33 9.89 9.21
C MET A 105 -18.24 8.76 9.70
N PRO A 106 -18.70 7.85 8.82
CA PRO A 106 -19.39 6.64 9.27
C PRO A 106 -18.44 5.77 10.11
N PRO A 107 -18.98 5.03 11.09
CA PRO A 107 -18.15 4.16 11.95
C PRO A 107 -17.42 3.11 11.10
N GLN A 108 -16.14 2.91 11.40
CA GLN A 108 -15.26 2.01 10.65
C GLN A 108 -14.78 0.85 11.50
N GLY A 109 -14.53 -0.30 10.84
CA GLY A 109 -13.90 -1.47 11.43
C GLY A 109 -12.38 -1.32 11.61
N TYR A 110 -11.70 -2.46 11.77
CA TYR A 110 -10.24 -2.52 11.90
C TYR A 110 -9.53 -1.82 10.73
N ILE A 111 -10.02 -1.97 9.51
CA ILE A 111 -9.60 -1.20 8.34
C ILE A 111 -10.72 -0.26 7.93
N ASN A 112 -10.36 0.98 7.62
CA ASN A 112 -11.30 1.94 7.04
C ASN A 112 -11.32 1.83 5.50
N THR A 113 -12.28 2.48 4.88
CA THR A 113 -12.45 2.45 3.43
C THR A 113 -11.23 2.98 2.66
N GLY A 114 -10.55 4.01 3.18
CA GLY A 114 -9.30 4.51 2.60
C GLY A 114 -8.21 3.43 2.58
N MET A 115 -8.10 2.64 3.65
CA MET A 115 -7.18 1.51 3.72
C MET A 115 -7.58 0.38 2.75
N LYS A 116 -8.90 0.13 2.55
CA LYS A 116 -9.38 -0.84 1.54
C LYS A 116 -8.98 -0.41 0.13
N LEU A 117 -9.20 0.86 -0.23
CA LEU A 117 -8.79 1.43 -1.53
C LEU A 117 -7.28 1.31 -1.75
N PHE A 118 -6.49 1.66 -0.74
CA PHE A 118 -5.04 1.57 -0.83
C PHE A 118 -4.55 0.12 -0.97
N ARG A 119 -5.14 -0.82 -0.21
CA ARG A 119 -4.85 -2.26 -0.36
C ARG A 119 -5.19 -2.77 -1.75
N LEU A 120 -6.35 -2.38 -2.30
CA LEU A 120 -6.77 -2.76 -3.65
C LEU A 120 -5.77 -2.25 -4.69
N ALA A 121 -5.34 -0.98 -4.59
CA ALA A 121 -4.34 -0.40 -5.47
C ALA A 121 -2.98 -1.15 -5.38
N ILE A 122 -2.53 -1.51 -4.18
CA ILE A 122 -1.32 -2.32 -3.97
C ILE A 122 -1.45 -3.70 -4.63
N ILE A 123 -2.57 -4.42 -4.41
CA ILE A 123 -2.78 -5.76 -4.95
C ILE A 123 -2.77 -5.72 -6.48
N LEU A 124 -3.54 -4.83 -7.09
CA LEU A 124 -3.62 -4.70 -8.55
C LEU A 124 -2.30 -4.24 -9.14
N GLY A 125 -1.66 -3.23 -8.54
CA GLY A 125 -0.36 -2.73 -8.97
C GLY A 125 0.72 -3.83 -8.91
N MET A 126 0.75 -4.61 -7.82
CA MET A 126 1.68 -5.72 -7.64
C MET A 126 1.51 -6.80 -8.73
N ILE A 127 0.27 -7.18 -9.04
CA ILE A 127 -0.03 -8.16 -10.10
C ILE A 127 0.49 -7.63 -11.44
N ILE A 128 0.19 -6.38 -11.79
CA ILE A 128 0.61 -5.77 -13.04
C ILE A 128 2.15 -5.68 -13.10
N PHE A 129 2.81 -5.23 -12.03
CA PHE A 129 4.28 -5.12 -11.98
C PHE A 129 4.97 -6.48 -12.11
N VAL A 130 4.47 -7.51 -11.41
CA VAL A 130 5.05 -8.86 -11.49
C VAL A 130 4.91 -9.43 -12.90
N ILE A 131 3.72 -9.34 -13.50
CA ILE A 131 3.48 -9.84 -14.87
C ILE A 131 4.32 -9.05 -15.88
N SER A 132 4.20 -7.72 -15.86
CA SER A 132 4.88 -6.87 -16.85
C SER A 132 6.40 -6.93 -16.71
N GLY A 133 6.92 -6.91 -15.48
CA GLY A 133 8.34 -7.05 -15.20
C GLY A 133 8.88 -8.41 -15.64
N SER A 134 8.14 -9.49 -15.41
CA SER A 134 8.52 -10.84 -15.85
C SER A 134 8.56 -10.96 -17.38
N ILE A 135 7.58 -10.40 -18.09
CA ILE A 135 7.57 -10.37 -19.56
C ILE A 135 8.81 -9.61 -20.07
N MET A 136 9.11 -8.43 -19.53
CA MET A 136 10.27 -7.64 -19.94
C MET A 136 11.60 -8.29 -19.56
N TRP A 137 11.64 -9.10 -18.51
CA TRP A 137 12.88 -9.75 -18.07
C TRP A 137 13.15 -11.04 -18.81
N PHE A 138 12.15 -11.92 -18.91
CA PHE A 138 12.35 -13.30 -19.37
C PHE A 138 11.96 -13.51 -20.83
N LEU A 139 11.03 -12.70 -21.38
CA LEU A 139 10.49 -12.90 -22.72
C LEU A 139 11.00 -11.88 -23.76
N LYS A 140 11.88 -10.95 -23.36
CA LYS A 140 12.51 -10.03 -24.30
C LYS A 140 13.36 -10.78 -25.31
N GLY A 141 13.06 -10.59 -26.61
CA GLY A 141 13.69 -11.31 -27.73
C GLY A 141 12.97 -12.62 -28.11
N ILE A 142 11.97 -13.05 -27.33
CA ILE A 142 11.13 -14.22 -27.62
C ILE A 142 9.77 -13.78 -28.20
N VAL A 143 9.16 -12.77 -27.58
CA VAL A 143 7.87 -12.20 -28.03
C VAL A 143 8.08 -11.06 -29.02
N PRO A 144 7.06 -10.72 -29.84
CA PRO A 144 7.14 -9.59 -30.77
C PRO A 144 7.49 -8.27 -30.06
N PRO A 145 8.28 -7.36 -30.69
CA PRO A 145 8.65 -6.08 -30.09
C PRO A 145 7.45 -5.24 -29.64
N ALA A 146 6.34 -5.29 -30.35
CA ALA A 146 5.10 -4.59 -29.98
C ALA A 146 4.57 -5.04 -28.61
N VAL A 147 4.65 -6.33 -28.27
CA VAL A 147 4.25 -6.86 -26.97
C VAL A 147 5.10 -6.23 -25.86
N ILE A 148 6.42 -6.12 -26.07
CA ILE A 148 7.33 -5.50 -25.10
C ILE A 148 7.00 -4.02 -24.93
N GLN A 149 6.69 -3.29 -26.02
CA GLN A 149 6.35 -1.86 -25.97
C GLN A 149 5.04 -1.59 -25.19
N TYR A 150 3.97 -2.33 -25.51
CA TYR A 150 2.70 -2.20 -24.77
C TYR A 150 2.84 -2.60 -23.30
N ASN A 151 3.61 -3.64 -23.05
CA ASN A 151 3.86 -4.10 -21.69
C ASN A 151 4.67 -3.10 -20.87
N LEU A 152 5.66 -2.44 -21.48
CA LEU A 152 6.42 -1.35 -20.87
C LEU A 152 5.52 -0.15 -20.57
N LEU A 153 4.67 0.25 -21.53
CA LEU A 153 3.71 1.32 -21.33
C LEU A 153 2.78 1.04 -20.12
N LEU A 154 2.28 -0.19 -20.02
CA LEU A 154 1.46 -0.62 -18.88
C LEU A 154 2.24 -0.55 -17.56
N HIS A 155 3.50 -0.97 -17.55
CA HIS A 155 4.39 -0.90 -16.39
C HIS A 155 4.60 0.55 -15.95
N ASP A 156 4.88 1.46 -16.89
CA ASP A 156 5.13 2.88 -16.64
C ASP A 156 3.87 3.62 -16.17
N ILE A 157 2.70 3.33 -16.74
CA ILE A 157 1.41 3.87 -16.26
C ILE A 157 1.18 3.41 -14.80
N THR A 158 1.40 2.13 -14.52
CA THR A 158 1.25 1.59 -13.16
C THR A 158 2.25 2.23 -12.20
N PHE A 159 3.48 2.50 -12.64
CA PHE A 159 4.48 3.24 -11.88
C PHE A 159 3.99 4.64 -11.52
N ILE A 160 3.50 5.43 -12.49
CA ILE A 160 2.99 6.79 -12.26
C ILE A 160 1.84 6.77 -11.25
N LEU A 161 0.87 5.86 -11.43
CA LEU A 161 -0.25 5.71 -10.50
C LEU A 161 0.24 5.32 -9.09
N SER A 162 1.23 4.44 -8.98
CA SER A 162 1.79 4.04 -7.69
C SER A 162 2.50 5.19 -6.99
N VAL A 163 3.17 6.08 -7.73
CA VAL A 163 3.75 7.32 -7.18
C VAL A 163 2.66 8.24 -6.64
N CYS A 164 1.56 8.44 -7.37
CA CYS A 164 0.42 9.23 -6.90
C CYS A 164 -0.18 8.65 -5.61
N PHE A 165 -0.39 7.34 -5.57
CA PHE A 165 -0.89 6.67 -4.37
C PHE A 165 0.09 6.76 -3.19
N LEU A 166 1.40 6.68 -3.43
CA LEU A 166 2.41 6.88 -2.39
C LEU A 166 2.33 8.29 -1.80
N PHE A 167 2.20 9.33 -2.62
CA PHE A 167 2.04 10.70 -2.13
C PHE A 167 0.81 10.86 -1.27
N ILE A 168 -0.34 10.32 -1.69
CA ILE A 168 -1.57 10.32 -0.89
C ILE A 168 -1.35 9.56 0.43
N HIS A 169 -0.70 8.40 0.37
CA HIS A 169 -0.40 7.60 1.56
C HIS A 169 0.48 8.36 2.56
N ILE A 170 1.57 8.96 2.10
CA ILE A 170 2.47 9.74 2.95
C ILE A 170 1.74 10.98 3.51
N GLN A 171 0.97 11.69 2.68
CA GLN A 171 0.22 12.85 3.12
C GLN A 171 -0.75 12.50 4.24
N LEU A 172 -1.51 11.41 4.09
CA LEU A 172 -2.49 10.99 5.10
C LEU A 172 -1.84 10.31 6.31
N ALA A 173 -0.77 9.53 6.14
CA ALA A 173 -0.18 8.76 7.22
C ALA A 173 0.85 9.55 8.06
N VAL A 174 1.52 10.54 7.46
CA VAL A 174 2.64 11.26 8.11
C VAL A 174 2.31 12.72 8.41
N PHE A 175 1.67 13.42 7.47
CA PHE A 175 1.48 14.87 7.57
C PHE A 175 0.08 15.29 8.03
N HIS A 176 -0.90 14.40 7.98
CA HIS A 176 -2.27 14.78 8.35
C HIS A 176 -2.45 14.78 9.87
N PRO A 177 -2.86 15.93 10.50
CA PRO A 177 -2.89 16.10 11.96
C PRO A 177 -3.79 15.11 12.71
N LYS A 178 -4.81 14.56 12.03
CA LYS A 178 -5.74 13.59 12.63
C LYS A 178 -5.21 12.15 12.61
N MET A 179 -4.01 11.89 12.05
CA MET A 179 -3.47 10.55 11.81
C MET A 179 -2.12 10.28 12.51
N ASP A 180 -1.71 11.13 13.43
CA ASP A 180 -0.46 11.04 14.17
C ASP A 180 -0.29 9.69 14.90
N GLU A 181 -1.30 9.21 15.61
CA GLU A 181 -1.26 7.90 16.24
C GLU A 181 -1.28 6.74 15.21
N GLY A 182 -1.84 6.96 14.01
CA GLY A 182 -1.79 6.00 12.91
C GLY A 182 -0.35 5.71 12.48
N LEU A 183 0.49 6.73 12.35
CA LEU A 183 1.93 6.58 12.08
C LEU A 183 2.65 5.89 13.24
N LEU A 184 2.43 6.33 14.47
CA LEU A 184 3.05 5.72 15.66
C LEU A 184 2.67 4.24 15.77
N SER A 185 1.44 3.86 15.42
CA SER A 185 0.99 2.47 15.49
C SER A 185 1.74 1.52 14.56
N ILE A 186 2.27 1.99 13.43
CA ILE A 186 3.10 1.15 12.56
C ILE A 186 4.56 1.05 13.04
N VAL A 187 4.96 1.91 13.97
CA VAL A 187 6.29 1.88 14.60
C VAL A 187 6.27 1.03 15.86
N ASP A 188 5.36 1.30 16.82
CA ASP A 188 5.31 0.63 18.12
C ASP A 188 4.20 -0.43 18.24
N GLY A 189 3.22 -0.42 17.36
CA GLY A 189 2.13 -1.38 17.30
C GLY A 189 0.88 -0.99 18.07
N LYS A 190 0.82 0.19 18.66
CA LYS A 190 -0.20 0.56 19.63
C LYS A 190 -0.92 1.84 19.24
N VAL A 191 -2.16 2.00 19.75
CA VAL A 191 -2.95 3.23 19.66
C VAL A 191 -3.66 3.49 20.98
N SER A 192 -4.03 4.75 21.26
CA SER A 192 -4.91 5.06 22.37
C SER A 192 -6.32 4.53 22.14
N ALA A 193 -7.05 4.26 23.23
CA ALA A 193 -8.45 3.89 23.16
C ALA A 193 -9.30 5.01 22.53
N GLU A 194 -8.91 6.26 22.73
CA GLU A 194 -9.57 7.43 22.16
C GLU A 194 -9.43 7.48 20.65
N TYR A 195 -8.21 7.28 20.13
CA TYR A 195 -7.96 7.18 18.69
C TYR A 195 -8.71 6.00 18.07
N ALA A 196 -8.65 4.81 18.70
CA ALA A 196 -9.36 3.63 18.22
C ALA A 196 -10.87 3.87 18.12
N LYS A 197 -11.47 4.51 19.15
CA LYS A 197 -12.90 4.83 19.18
C LYS A 197 -13.30 5.85 18.12
N SER A 198 -12.49 6.89 17.90
CA SER A 198 -12.81 7.98 16.97
C SER A 198 -12.63 7.57 15.49
N HIS A 199 -11.63 6.75 15.16
CA HIS A 199 -11.29 6.38 13.78
C HIS A 199 -11.74 4.98 13.38
N HIS A 200 -11.92 4.07 14.36
CA HIS A 200 -12.24 2.66 14.17
C HIS A 200 -13.28 2.17 15.20
N GLY A 201 -14.38 2.90 15.32
CA GLY A 201 -15.37 2.70 16.36
C GLY A 201 -15.92 1.28 16.45
N LEU A 202 -16.22 0.63 15.30
CA LEU A 202 -16.70 -0.75 15.30
C LEU A 202 -15.64 -1.73 15.82
N TRP A 203 -14.38 -1.57 15.39
CA TRP A 203 -13.27 -2.37 15.89
C TRP A 203 -13.01 -2.16 17.40
N TYR A 204 -13.11 -0.91 17.86
CA TYR A 204 -12.97 -0.58 19.30
C TYR A 204 -14.03 -1.32 20.13
N ASP A 205 -15.30 -1.25 19.72
CA ASP A 205 -16.40 -1.91 20.43
C ASP A 205 -16.23 -3.44 20.48
N GLU A 206 -15.80 -4.06 19.39
CA GLU A 206 -15.48 -5.49 19.33
C GLU A 206 -14.34 -5.84 20.28
N THR A 207 -13.24 -5.06 20.26
CA THR A 207 -12.06 -5.31 21.10
C THR A 207 -12.37 -5.21 22.58
N VAL A 208 -13.16 -4.20 22.99
CA VAL A 208 -13.56 -4.01 24.39
C VAL A 208 -14.54 -5.08 24.85
N LYS A 209 -15.45 -5.56 23.98
CA LYS A 209 -16.37 -6.67 24.30
C LYS A 209 -15.63 -7.98 24.57
N HIS A 210 -14.56 -8.25 23.87
CA HIS A 210 -13.75 -9.47 24.03
C HIS A 210 -12.74 -9.42 25.19
N SER A 211 -12.53 -8.25 25.78
CA SER A 211 -11.62 -8.06 26.92
C SER A 211 -12.33 -8.09 28.28
N LYS A 212 -13.65 -8.20 28.30
CA LYS A 212 -14.51 -8.44 29.50
C LYS A 212 -14.92 -9.88 29.56
#